data_0ca22826712764a9655dd2dafc02cf38
#
_entry.id   0ca22826712764a9655dd2dafc02cf38
#
_cell.length_a   1.000
_cell.length_b   1.000
_cell.length_c   1.000
_cell.angle_alpha   90.00
_cell.angle_beta   90.00
_cell.angle_gamma   90.00
#
_symmetry.space_group_name_H-M   'P 1'
#
loop_
_entity.id
_entity.type
_entity.pdbx_description
1 polymer ?
#
loop_
_entity_poly.entity_id
_entity_poly.type
_entity_poly.pdbx_seq_one_letter_code
_entity_poly.pdbx_strand_id
1 'polypeptide(L)'
;MVDGDGYTRDVAAMQVQNWKEQNLKVVFTNGVFDLLHVGHLKVLEAAATCGDRLVVAVNSDASVKRLKKGPNRPIHPQVHRARLLAAFRCVNAVVVFDEDTPLSLVQQFKPDVLVKGGDYEADCADSSDPRYVVGSKDVKLWGGQVVVVPLATGQSTTATVAKIRNS
;
A
#
# COMPACT_ATOMS: atom_id res chain seq x y z
N MET A 1 9.17 -17.28 -6.93
CA MET A 1 8.40 -16.46 -7.89
C MET A 1 7.04 -16.22 -7.26
N VAL A 2 6.56 -15.00 -7.26
CA VAL A 2 5.20 -14.69 -6.84
C VAL A 2 4.30 -15.24 -7.94
N ASP A 3 3.46 -16.22 -7.65
CA ASP A 3 2.41 -16.62 -8.57
C ASP A 3 1.54 -15.39 -8.85
N GLY A 4 1.05 -15.25 -10.07
CA GLY A 4 0.45 -14.01 -10.58
C GLY A 4 -0.69 -13.39 -9.78
N ASP A 5 -1.10 -14.00 -8.66
CA ASP A 5 -2.21 -13.57 -7.80
C ASP A 5 -1.76 -12.89 -6.49
N GLY A 6 -0.45 -12.70 -6.30
CA GLY A 6 0.13 -12.22 -5.04
C GLY A 6 0.32 -13.33 -4.01
N TYR A 7 0.94 -12.98 -2.88
CA TYR A 7 1.05 -13.89 -1.75
C TYR A 7 -0.27 -13.98 -0.98
N THR A 8 -0.60 -15.16 -0.49
CA THR A 8 -1.56 -15.26 0.61
C THR A 8 -0.98 -14.54 1.84
N ARG A 9 -1.84 -14.11 2.75
CA ARG A 9 -1.43 -13.38 3.96
C ARG A 9 -0.37 -14.16 4.77
N ASP A 10 -0.57 -15.47 4.93
CA ASP A 10 0.35 -16.31 5.71
C ASP A 10 1.70 -16.48 5.01
N VAL A 11 1.70 -16.67 3.70
CA VAL A 11 2.94 -16.76 2.91
C VAL A 11 3.70 -15.43 2.95
N ALA A 12 2.99 -14.30 2.85
CA ALA A 12 3.60 -12.97 3.00
C ALA A 12 4.21 -12.78 4.40
N ALA A 13 3.52 -13.21 5.45
CA ALA A 13 4.01 -13.12 6.83
C ALA A 13 5.29 -13.96 7.03
N MET A 14 5.30 -15.20 6.53
CA MET A 14 6.49 -16.05 6.56
C MET A 14 7.68 -15.42 5.81
N GLN A 15 7.41 -14.83 4.64
CA GLN A 15 8.44 -14.18 3.85
C GLN A 15 9.01 -12.94 4.57
N VAL A 16 8.14 -12.12 5.16
CA VAL A 16 8.56 -10.96 5.97
C VAL A 16 9.41 -11.41 7.16
N GLN A 17 9.00 -12.46 7.86
CA GLN A 17 9.75 -13.00 8.99
C GLN A 17 11.15 -13.48 8.55
N ASN A 18 11.24 -14.21 7.43
CA ASN A 18 12.51 -14.66 6.87
C ASN A 18 13.45 -13.48 6.52
N TRP A 19 12.92 -12.39 5.96
CA TRP A 19 13.71 -11.18 5.68
C TRP A 19 14.24 -10.53 6.97
N LYS A 20 13.42 -10.46 8.02
CA LYS A 20 13.84 -9.91 9.32
C LYS A 20 14.91 -10.75 9.99
N GLU A 21 14.83 -12.06 9.89
CA GLU A 21 15.88 -12.99 10.40
C GLU A 21 17.22 -12.79 9.67
N GLN A 22 17.16 -12.30 8.42
CA GLN A 22 18.34 -11.89 7.64
C GLN A 22 18.78 -10.43 7.93
N ASN A 23 18.17 -9.74 8.89
CA ASN A 23 18.39 -8.34 9.23
C ASN A 23 18.08 -7.38 8.06
N LEU A 24 17.18 -7.77 7.15
CA LEU A 24 16.73 -6.90 6.07
C LEU A 24 15.62 -5.98 6.54
N LYS A 25 15.73 -4.70 6.21
CA LYS A 25 14.78 -3.66 6.56
C LYS A 25 13.52 -3.77 5.68
N VAL A 26 12.38 -4.05 6.30
CA VAL A 26 11.10 -4.25 5.62
C VAL A 26 10.31 -2.95 5.57
N VAL A 27 9.94 -2.54 4.36
CA VAL A 27 9.08 -1.40 4.06
C VAL A 27 7.69 -1.90 3.70
N PHE A 28 6.66 -1.23 4.21
CA PHE A 28 5.27 -1.55 3.91
C PHE A 28 4.54 -0.33 3.36
N THR A 29 3.76 -0.52 2.31
CA THR A 29 2.80 0.46 1.82
C THR A 29 1.49 -0.22 1.45
N ASN A 30 0.39 0.54 1.41
CA ASN A 30 -0.90 0.00 1.01
C ASN A 30 -1.72 1.00 0.19
N GLY A 31 -2.61 0.45 -0.63
CA GLY A 31 -3.54 1.24 -1.41
C GLY A 31 -4.48 0.41 -2.26
N VAL A 32 -5.39 1.09 -2.94
CA VAL A 32 -6.32 0.46 -3.89
C VAL A 32 -5.60 0.10 -5.20
N PHE A 33 -4.73 0.97 -5.70
CA PHE A 33 -3.96 0.79 -6.94
C PHE A 33 -4.83 0.37 -8.14
N ASP A 34 -5.98 1.04 -8.32
CA ASP A 34 -6.96 0.63 -9.31
C ASP A 34 -6.53 0.93 -10.76
N LEU A 35 -6.34 2.20 -11.12
CA LEU A 35 -5.68 2.60 -12.36
C LEU A 35 -4.29 3.10 -12.01
N LEU A 36 -3.27 2.32 -12.35
CA LEU A 36 -1.89 2.72 -12.10
C LEU A 36 -1.52 3.95 -12.95
N HIS A 37 -0.83 4.88 -12.30
CA HIS A 37 -0.30 6.10 -12.91
C HIS A 37 1.06 6.43 -12.28
N VAL A 38 1.77 7.39 -12.87
CA VAL A 38 3.11 7.78 -12.41
C VAL A 38 3.16 8.22 -10.94
N GLY A 39 2.06 8.72 -10.38
CA GLY A 39 1.96 9.02 -8.94
C GLY A 39 2.12 7.78 -8.06
N HIS A 40 1.50 6.66 -8.45
CA HIS A 40 1.70 5.38 -7.77
C HIS A 40 3.15 4.90 -7.89
N LEU A 41 3.73 5.00 -9.10
CA LEU A 41 5.13 4.62 -9.33
C LEU A 41 6.09 5.41 -8.44
N LYS A 42 5.93 6.74 -8.35
CA LYS A 42 6.74 7.58 -7.46
C LYS A 42 6.68 7.16 -6.00
N VAL A 43 5.48 6.80 -5.50
CA VAL A 43 5.33 6.30 -4.12
C VAL A 43 6.05 4.97 -3.94
N LEU A 44 5.93 4.04 -4.89
CA LEU A 44 6.57 2.72 -4.81
C LEU A 44 8.10 2.83 -4.88
N GLU A 45 8.62 3.67 -5.78
CA GLU A 45 10.06 3.92 -5.90
C GLU A 45 10.61 4.59 -4.63
N ALA A 46 9.95 5.62 -4.12
CA ALA A 46 10.33 6.27 -2.87
C ALA A 46 10.26 5.30 -1.68
N ALA A 47 9.22 4.47 -1.61
CA ALA A 47 9.12 3.44 -0.57
C ALA A 47 10.29 2.46 -0.64
N ALA A 48 10.65 2.00 -1.82
CA ALA A 48 11.76 1.07 -2.00
C ALA A 48 13.12 1.63 -1.56
N THR A 49 13.31 2.95 -1.57
CA THR A 49 14.54 3.57 -1.06
C THR A 49 14.62 3.64 0.47
N CYS A 50 13.51 3.35 1.16
CA CYS A 50 13.46 3.42 2.63
C CYS A 50 13.95 2.13 3.32
N GLY A 51 14.22 1.06 2.58
CA GLY A 51 14.71 -0.22 3.13
C GLY A 51 15.09 -1.23 2.06
N ASP A 52 15.23 -2.49 2.44
CA ASP A 52 15.74 -3.54 1.58
C ASP A 52 14.64 -4.32 0.84
N ARG A 53 13.45 -4.40 1.44
CA ARG A 53 12.32 -5.19 0.92
C ARG A 53 11.03 -4.40 1.01
N LEU A 54 10.35 -4.21 -0.11
CA LEU A 54 9.07 -3.52 -0.19
C LEU A 54 7.91 -4.53 -0.29
N VAL A 55 7.01 -4.46 0.68
CA VAL A 55 5.72 -5.15 0.70
C VAL A 55 4.63 -4.16 0.34
N VAL A 56 3.80 -4.51 -0.64
CA VAL A 56 2.64 -3.71 -1.07
C VAL A 56 1.36 -4.45 -0.73
N ALA A 57 0.52 -3.86 0.11
CA ALA A 57 -0.80 -4.40 0.42
C ALA A 57 -1.88 -3.74 -0.45
N VAL A 58 -2.71 -4.57 -1.07
CA VAL A 58 -3.76 -4.15 -2.01
C VAL A 58 -5.13 -4.44 -1.41
N ASN A 59 -6.01 -3.45 -1.35
CA ASN A 59 -7.39 -3.69 -0.92
C ASN A 59 -8.08 -4.69 -1.87
N SER A 60 -8.81 -5.67 -1.33
CA SER A 60 -9.69 -6.55 -2.11
C SER A 60 -10.76 -5.75 -2.84
N ASP A 61 -11.44 -6.36 -3.80
CA ASP A 61 -12.55 -5.71 -4.50
C ASP A 61 -13.70 -5.39 -3.54
N ALA A 62 -13.96 -6.27 -2.57
CA ALA A 62 -14.96 -6.04 -1.53
C ALA A 62 -14.58 -4.88 -0.60
N SER A 63 -13.32 -4.83 -0.16
CA SER A 63 -12.80 -3.70 0.63
C SER A 63 -12.93 -2.38 -0.13
N VAL A 64 -12.56 -2.32 -1.42
CA VAL A 64 -12.67 -1.08 -2.23
C VAL A 64 -14.12 -0.60 -2.32
N LYS A 65 -15.09 -1.51 -2.48
CA LYS A 65 -16.53 -1.16 -2.52
C LYS A 65 -16.98 -0.51 -1.21
N ARG A 66 -16.51 -1.01 -0.05
CA ARG A 66 -16.81 -0.43 1.26
C ARG A 66 -16.20 0.95 1.47
N LEU A 67 -15.05 1.25 0.83
CA LEU A 67 -14.43 2.58 0.88
C LEU A 67 -15.20 3.68 0.13
N LYS A 68 -16.32 3.34 -0.52
CA LYS A 68 -17.23 4.29 -1.22
C LYS A 68 -16.52 5.25 -2.19
N LYS A 69 -15.48 4.78 -2.87
CA LYS A 69 -14.71 5.57 -3.85
C LYS A 69 -15.44 5.78 -5.19
N GLY A 70 -16.73 5.47 -5.26
CA GLY A 70 -17.61 5.62 -6.41
C GLY A 70 -18.28 4.29 -6.83
N PRO A 71 -19.41 4.34 -7.56
CA PRO A 71 -20.27 3.19 -7.82
C PRO A 71 -19.61 2.11 -8.69
N ASN A 72 -18.64 2.49 -9.53
CA ASN A 72 -17.96 1.59 -10.48
C ASN A 72 -16.51 1.29 -10.08
N ARG A 73 -16.22 1.25 -8.77
CA ARG A 73 -14.87 0.97 -8.25
C ARG A 73 -14.84 -0.34 -7.47
N PRO A 74 -13.80 -1.17 -7.62
CA PRO A 74 -12.64 -0.93 -8.49
C PRO A 74 -12.95 -1.18 -9.97
N ILE A 75 -12.16 -0.59 -10.87
CA ILE A 75 -12.22 -0.82 -12.32
C ILE A 75 -11.52 -2.13 -12.67
N HIS A 76 -10.32 -2.34 -12.10
CA HIS A 76 -9.57 -3.58 -12.27
C HIS A 76 -9.80 -4.53 -11.09
N PRO A 77 -10.08 -5.83 -11.36
CA PRO A 77 -10.14 -6.86 -10.32
C PRO A 77 -8.86 -6.90 -9.48
N GLN A 78 -8.98 -7.25 -8.20
CA GLN A 78 -7.85 -7.32 -7.28
C GLN A 78 -6.68 -8.16 -7.81
N VAL A 79 -6.94 -9.25 -8.51
CA VAL A 79 -5.93 -10.13 -9.11
C VAL A 79 -5.09 -9.36 -10.15
N HIS A 80 -5.74 -8.60 -11.03
CA HIS A 80 -5.02 -7.78 -12.02
C HIS A 80 -4.21 -6.67 -11.36
N ARG A 81 -4.76 -6.02 -10.33
CA ARG A 81 -4.07 -4.96 -9.57
C ARG A 81 -2.83 -5.51 -8.86
N ALA A 82 -2.97 -6.66 -8.20
CA ALA A 82 -1.86 -7.33 -7.52
C ALA A 82 -0.77 -7.77 -8.53
N ARG A 83 -1.17 -8.36 -9.65
CA ARG A 83 -0.24 -8.81 -10.69
C ARG A 83 0.56 -7.68 -11.31
N LEU A 84 -0.09 -6.55 -11.60
CA LEU A 84 0.59 -5.36 -12.12
C LEU A 84 1.63 -4.83 -11.11
N LEU A 85 1.28 -4.77 -9.83
CA LEU A 85 2.21 -4.34 -8.78
C LEU A 85 3.39 -5.30 -8.61
N ALA A 86 3.15 -6.60 -8.69
CA ALA A 86 4.20 -7.61 -8.60
C ALA A 86 5.21 -7.54 -9.78
N ALA A 87 4.85 -6.92 -10.89
CA ALA A 87 5.73 -6.72 -12.04
C ALA A 87 6.71 -5.54 -11.88
N PHE A 88 6.50 -4.65 -10.89
CA PHE A 88 7.45 -3.58 -10.62
C PHE A 88 8.72 -4.12 -9.97
N ARG A 89 9.89 -3.75 -10.52
CA ARG A 89 11.20 -4.19 -9.99
C ARG A 89 11.45 -3.81 -8.54
N CYS A 90 10.84 -2.72 -8.08
CA CYS A 90 10.99 -2.22 -6.73
C CYS A 90 10.09 -2.93 -5.71
N VAL A 91 9.16 -3.81 -6.14
CA VAL A 91 8.22 -4.52 -5.28
C VAL A 91 8.70 -5.95 -5.05
N ASN A 92 8.85 -6.34 -3.79
CA ASN A 92 9.32 -7.66 -3.40
C ASN A 92 8.20 -8.62 -3.01
N ALA A 93 7.08 -8.11 -2.52
CA ALA A 93 5.89 -8.90 -2.22
C ALA A 93 4.63 -8.06 -2.38
N VAL A 94 3.55 -8.73 -2.83
CA VAL A 94 2.20 -8.14 -2.90
C VAL A 94 1.27 -9.04 -2.11
N VAL A 95 0.42 -8.46 -1.27
CA VAL A 95 -0.61 -9.18 -0.50
C VAL A 95 -1.96 -8.48 -0.66
N VAL A 96 -3.01 -9.26 -0.90
CA VAL A 96 -4.39 -8.74 -0.95
C VAL A 96 -4.99 -8.84 0.45
N PHE A 97 -5.69 -7.79 0.91
CA PHE A 97 -6.38 -7.79 2.19
C PHE A 97 -7.82 -7.31 2.04
N ASP A 98 -8.71 -7.85 2.86
CA ASP A 98 -10.15 -7.57 2.77
C ASP A 98 -10.65 -6.57 3.81
N GLU A 99 -9.89 -6.30 4.84
CA GLU A 99 -10.27 -5.36 5.90
C GLU A 99 -10.39 -3.92 5.36
N ASP A 100 -11.12 -3.07 6.08
CA ASP A 100 -11.31 -1.66 5.69
C ASP A 100 -10.03 -0.83 5.87
N THR A 101 -9.14 -1.30 6.75
CA THR A 101 -7.83 -0.67 7.01
C THR A 101 -6.71 -1.72 6.99
N PRO A 102 -5.46 -1.34 6.72
CA PRO A 102 -4.34 -2.25 6.71
C PRO A 102 -3.80 -2.59 8.12
N LEU A 103 -4.45 -2.15 9.20
CA LEU A 103 -3.92 -2.21 10.56
C LEU A 103 -3.49 -3.63 10.96
N SER A 104 -4.33 -4.62 10.69
CA SER A 104 -4.04 -6.03 11.03
C SER A 104 -2.79 -6.58 10.31
N LEU A 105 -2.55 -6.16 9.06
CA LEU A 105 -1.32 -6.51 8.33
C LEU A 105 -0.10 -5.78 8.90
N VAL A 106 -0.23 -4.49 9.22
CA VAL A 106 0.85 -3.71 9.83
C VAL A 106 1.27 -4.35 11.16
N GLN A 107 0.31 -4.74 12.01
CA GLN A 107 0.58 -5.41 13.29
C GLN A 107 1.19 -6.79 13.12
N GLN A 108 0.78 -7.55 12.11
CA GLN A 108 1.31 -8.89 11.83
C GLN A 108 2.74 -8.83 11.27
N PHE A 109 2.98 -7.94 10.30
CA PHE A 109 4.28 -7.85 9.63
C PHE A 109 5.30 -7.03 10.40
N LYS A 110 4.84 -6.11 11.26
CA LYS A 110 5.68 -5.19 12.03
C LYS A 110 6.77 -4.54 11.18
N PRO A 111 6.43 -3.84 10.08
CA PRO A 111 7.44 -3.27 9.18
C PRO A 111 8.33 -2.27 9.91
N ASP A 112 9.58 -2.14 9.44
CA ASP A 112 10.52 -1.14 9.93
C ASP A 112 10.16 0.27 9.42
N VAL A 113 9.54 0.34 8.23
CA VAL A 113 9.06 1.59 7.65
C VAL A 113 7.65 1.41 7.10
N LEU A 114 6.75 2.29 7.50
CA LEU A 114 5.41 2.43 6.92
C LEU A 114 5.41 3.64 5.99
N VAL A 115 5.15 3.41 4.70
CA VAL A 115 5.11 4.48 3.70
C VAL A 115 3.69 4.74 3.25
N LYS A 116 3.32 6.02 3.12
CA LYS A 116 2.03 6.45 2.59
C LYS A 116 2.20 7.55 1.55
N GLY A 117 1.50 7.44 0.44
CA GLY A 117 1.50 8.48 -0.60
C GLY A 117 0.24 9.33 -0.52
N GLY A 118 0.38 10.64 -0.51
CA GLY A 118 -0.74 11.59 -0.53
C GLY A 118 -0.67 12.65 0.55
N ASP A 119 -1.83 13.22 0.86
CA ASP A 119 -1.99 14.32 1.82
C ASP A 119 -2.13 13.79 3.26
N TYR A 120 -1.24 12.86 3.64
CA TYR A 120 -1.15 12.32 4.99
C TYR A 120 -0.10 13.08 5.81
N GLU A 121 -0.13 12.89 7.11
CA GLU A 121 0.79 13.53 8.07
C GLU A 121 1.41 12.46 8.96
N ALA A 122 2.73 12.27 8.86
CA ALA A 122 3.47 11.20 9.55
C ALA A 122 3.35 11.29 11.09
N ASP A 123 3.22 12.51 11.61
CA ASP A 123 3.15 12.78 13.05
C ASP A 123 1.72 13.06 13.56
N CYS A 124 0.72 12.91 12.69
CA CYS A 124 -0.68 13.02 13.11
C CYS A 124 -0.99 11.95 14.16
N ALA A 125 -1.38 12.40 15.36
CA ALA A 125 -1.72 11.52 16.47
C ALA A 125 -3.23 11.26 16.60
N ASP A 126 -4.06 12.08 15.97
CA ASP A 126 -5.51 11.94 16.01
C ASP A 126 -5.99 10.94 14.95
N SER A 127 -6.46 9.78 15.39
CA SER A 127 -6.96 8.73 14.50
C SER A 127 -8.28 9.09 13.80
N SER A 128 -8.96 10.16 14.19
CA SER A 128 -10.14 10.68 13.52
C SER A 128 -9.80 11.70 12.42
N ASP A 129 -8.58 12.23 12.39
CA ASP A 129 -8.11 13.14 11.33
C ASP A 129 -7.92 12.36 10.03
N PRO A 130 -8.45 12.83 8.89
CA PRO A 130 -8.29 12.18 7.59
C PRO A 130 -6.84 12.08 7.13
N ARG A 131 -5.92 12.87 7.71
CA ARG A 131 -4.49 12.82 7.43
C ARG A 131 -3.75 11.76 8.25
N TYR A 132 -4.44 11.10 9.18
CA TYR A 132 -3.85 10.06 10.02
C TYR A 132 -3.42 8.85 9.18
N VAL A 133 -2.18 8.39 9.41
CA VAL A 133 -1.68 7.16 8.80
C VAL A 133 -2.03 5.98 9.70
N VAL A 134 -2.95 5.14 9.25
CA VAL A 134 -3.36 3.93 10.00
C VAL A 134 -2.16 3.01 10.23
N GLY A 135 -1.92 2.63 11.49
CA GLY A 135 -0.77 1.83 11.90
C GLY A 135 0.45 2.65 12.31
N SER A 136 0.43 3.99 12.16
CA SER A 136 1.57 4.85 12.52
C SER A 136 1.96 4.74 13.99
N LYS A 137 0.98 4.68 14.89
CA LYS A 137 1.21 4.50 16.33
C LYS A 137 1.92 3.20 16.62
N ASP A 138 1.43 2.11 16.02
CA ASP A 138 2.01 0.78 16.21
C ASP A 138 3.45 0.75 15.71
N VAL A 139 3.70 1.24 14.48
CA VAL A 139 5.05 1.29 13.89
C VAL A 139 6.03 2.07 14.77
N LYS A 140 5.62 3.23 15.28
CA LYS A 140 6.45 4.04 16.20
C LYS A 140 6.71 3.33 17.53
N LEU A 141 5.74 2.56 18.06
CA LEU A 141 5.90 1.81 19.33
C LEU A 141 7.02 0.76 19.27
N TRP A 142 7.25 0.11 18.13
CA TRP A 142 8.37 -0.85 18.00
C TRP A 142 9.63 -0.23 17.37
N GLY A 143 9.71 1.12 17.32
CA GLY A 143 10.89 1.84 16.86
C GLY A 143 11.00 2.00 15.34
N GLY A 144 9.94 1.69 14.60
CA GLY A 144 9.87 1.90 13.16
C GLY A 144 9.59 3.35 12.78
N GLN A 145 9.66 3.63 11.49
CA GLN A 145 9.48 4.96 10.90
C GLN A 145 8.21 5.07 10.07
N VAL A 146 7.62 6.26 10.02
CA VAL A 146 6.51 6.59 9.13
C VAL A 146 6.98 7.64 8.14
N VAL A 147 6.82 7.37 6.85
CA VAL A 147 7.24 8.25 5.76
C VAL A 147 6.05 8.61 4.89
N VAL A 148 5.83 9.89 4.65
CA VAL A 148 4.80 10.37 3.72
C VAL A 148 5.46 10.87 2.45
N VAL A 149 5.00 10.35 1.31
CA VAL A 149 5.47 10.75 -0.02
C VAL A 149 4.44 11.69 -0.64
N PRO A 150 4.76 12.96 -0.86
CA PRO A 150 3.83 13.90 -1.47
C PRO A 150 3.51 13.48 -2.90
N LEU A 151 2.23 13.49 -3.26
CA LEU A 151 1.79 13.24 -4.63
C LEU A 151 1.94 14.51 -5.47
N ALA A 152 2.35 14.33 -6.74
CA ALA A 152 2.32 15.41 -7.69
C ALA A 152 0.87 15.82 -7.98
N THR A 153 0.60 17.12 -7.98
CA THR A 153 -0.73 17.69 -8.28
C THR A 153 -1.24 17.22 -9.65
N GLY A 154 -2.52 16.89 -9.73
CA GLY A 154 -3.20 16.56 -11.00
C GLY A 154 -3.15 15.08 -11.42
N GLN A 155 -2.50 14.20 -10.67
CA GLN A 155 -2.42 12.77 -11.00
C GLN A 155 -3.17 11.92 -9.96
N SER A 156 -4.42 11.61 -10.27
CA SER A 156 -5.21 10.67 -9.49
C SER A 156 -6.09 9.81 -10.39
N THR A 157 -6.39 8.59 -9.95
CA THR A 157 -7.37 7.73 -10.64
C THR A 157 -8.71 8.44 -10.83
N THR A 158 -9.13 9.23 -9.85
CA THR A 158 -10.38 10.02 -9.92
C THR A 158 -10.34 11.04 -11.05
N ALA A 159 -9.23 11.77 -11.19
CA ALA A 159 -9.06 12.74 -12.28
C ALA A 159 -9.03 12.05 -13.66
N THR A 160 -8.37 10.89 -13.77
CA THR A 160 -8.34 10.11 -15.01
C THR A 160 -9.74 9.64 -15.42
N VAL A 161 -10.52 9.09 -14.49
CA VAL A 161 -11.90 8.65 -14.73
C VAL A 161 -12.80 9.83 -15.11
N ALA A 162 -12.66 10.98 -14.44
CA ALA A 162 -13.40 12.18 -14.77
C ALA A 162 -13.09 12.67 -16.20
N LYS A 163 -11.82 12.65 -16.58
CA LYS A 163 -11.41 13.03 -17.95
C LYS A 163 -12.01 12.12 -19.02
N ILE A 164 -12.01 10.81 -18.79
CA ILE A 164 -12.59 9.83 -19.73
C ILE A 164 -14.10 10.03 -19.89
N ARG A 165 -14.81 10.39 -18.79
CA ARG A 165 -16.28 10.60 -18.83
C ARG A 165 -16.68 11.89 -19.51
N ASN A 166 -15.80 12.88 -19.57
CA ASN A 166 -16.05 14.21 -20.14
C ASN A 166 -15.49 14.34 -21.57
N SER A 167 -14.94 13.25 -22.11
CA SER A 167 -14.50 13.14 -23.52
C SER A 167 -15.57 12.46 -24.34
#